data_da9877e7a456a7903b4612af9f0c8fb4
#
_entry.id   da9877e7a456a7903b4612af9f0c8fb4
#
_cell.length_a   1.000
_cell.length_b   1.000
_cell.length_c   1.000
_cell.angle_alpha   90.00
_cell.angle_beta   90.00
_cell.angle_gamma   90.00
#
_symmetry.space_group_name_H-M   'P 1'
#
loop_
_entity.id
_entity.type
_entity.pdbx_description
1 polymer ?
#
loop_
_entity_poly.entity_id
_entity_poly.type
_entity_poly.pdbx_seq_one_letter_code
_entity_poly.pdbx_strand_id
1 'polypeptide(L)'
;MPLVPELRGRKLGAAAPVLVLDVIYHGGLTAAAGAHFGYGLPNDPRVLNAAGSRTGTHRNIAKVDYETYYAPIADAVLPNSVRTTLQFDDVLDEILMVRLFDSLGPQIVTGTQMRIADALQARMSVARQIRSMLLSLWGHHYLVEHGYLELPDARTTYAAFLVIALNRARGGLNGPRSQASTYILNHLIDAGAIRADADGRLSIDPVRADSEVTRAAGEFVTLMAKGDLVSIDALLDRYVNISPIVDAVLKRIGAEPPSPSFVYRTADQLDPPDGR
;
A
#
# COMPACT_ATOMS: atom_id res chain seq x y z
N MET A 1 6.64 -20.22 -1.65
CA MET A 1 7.01 -18.80 -1.61
C MET A 1 8.48 -18.72 -1.23
N PRO A 2 9.36 -18.08 -2.02
CA PRO A 2 10.80 -18.07 -1.72
C PRO A 2 11.11 -17.34 -0.41
N LEU A 3 10.28 -16.35 -0.07
CA LEU A 3 10.42 -15.52 1.14
C LEU A 3 10.21 -16.30 2.45
N VAL A 4 9.35 -17.31 2.44
CA VAL A 4 9.02 -18.13 3.63
C VAL A 4 9.12 -19.60 3.23
N PRO A 5 10.30 -20.25 3.42
CA PRO A 5 10.54 -21.63 2.99
C PRO A 5 9.50 -22.62 3.52
N GLU A 6 8.99 -22.44 4.73
CA GLU A 6 7.99 -23.29 5.36
C GLU A 6 6.63 -23.28 4.62
N LEU A 7 6.39 -22.28 3.79
CA LEU A 7 5.18 -22.16 2.97
C LEU A 7 5.37 -22.66 1.54
N ARG A 8 6.53 -23.22 1.20
CA ARG A 8 6.79 -23.81 -0.13
C ARG A 8 5.79 -24.92 -0.41
N GLY A 9 5.22 -24.89 -1.63
CA GLY A 9 4.22 -25.90 -2.06
C GLY A 9 2.81 -25.69 -1.50
N ARG A 10 2.58 -24.74 -0.62
CA ARG A 10 1.22 -24.41 -0.15
C ARG A 10 0.50 -23.53 -1.16
N LYS A 11 -0.80 -23.75 -1.35
CA LYS A 11 -1.67 -22.83 -2.07
C LYS A 11 -1.86 -21.56 -1.22
N LEU A 12 -1.30 -20.45 -1.68
CA LEU A 12 -1.41 -19.15 -1.00
C LEU A 12 -2.63 -18.33 -1.47
N GLY A 13 -3.59 -18.96 -2.11
CA GLY A 13 -4.69 -18.30 -2.83
C GLY A 13 -4.33 -18.05 -4.30
N ALA A 14 -5.32 -17.66 -5.09
CA ALA A 14 -5.11 -17.14 -6.43
C ALA A 14 -5.03 -15.62 -6.36
N ALA A 15 -4.09 -15.03 -7.10
CA ALA A 15 -4.07 -13.59 -7.26
C ALA A 15 -5.38 -13.14 -7.91
N ALA A 16 -6.06 -12.18 -7.28
CA ALA A 16 -7.24 -11.58 -7.88
C ALA A 16 -6.82 -10.76 -9.10
N PRO A 17 -7.52 -10.84 -10.24
CA PRO A 17 -7.27 -9.95 -11.36
C PRO A 17 -7.38 -8.49 -10.91
N VAL A 18 -6.36 -7.69 -11.23
CA VAL A 18 -6.34 -6.25 -10.98
C VAL A 18 -6.63 -5.55 -12.30
N LEU A 19 -7.69 -4.76 -12.32
CA LEU A 19 -8.11 -3.99 -13.48
C LEU A 19 -7.75 -2.51 -13.28
N VAL A 20 -7.23 -1.87 -14.29
CA VAL A 20 -7.02 -0.42 -14.33
C VAL A 20 -8.09 0.18 -15.25
N LEU A 21 -8.88 1.10 -14.72
CA LEU A 21 -10.07 1.62 -15.36
C LEU A 21 -10.11 3.15 -15.21
N ASP A 22 -10.64 3.84 -16.20
CA ASP A 22 -11.05 5.24 -16.03
C ASP A 22 -12.54 5.30 -15.69
N VAL A 23 -12.86 6.07 -14.66
CA VAL A 23 -14.25 6.33 -14.26
C VAL A 23 -14.80 7.43 -15.13
N ILE A 24 -15.87 7.11 -15.85
CA ILE A 24 -16.61 8.09 -16.68
C ILE A 24 -17.90 8.57 -16.02
N TYR A 25 -18.39 7.83 -15.03
CA TYR A 25 -19.59 8.17 -14.29
C TYR A 25 -19.61 7.54 -12.89
N HIS A 26 -20.01 8.31 -11.90
CA HIS A 26 -20.29 7.84 -10.54
C HIS A 26 -21.73 8.15 -10.17
N GLY A 27 -22.44 7.17 -9.60
CA GLY A 27 -23.82 7.33 -9.13
C GLY A 27 -24.01 6.81 -7.71
N GLY A 28 -25.13 7.19 -7.10
CA GLY A 28 -25.51 6.74 -5.76
C GLY A 28 -24.59 7.26 -4.66
N LEU A 29 -24.35 6.42 -3.65
CA LEU A 29 -23.53 6.78 -2.48
C LEU A 29 -22.07 7.12 -2.84
N THR A 30 -21.52 6.55 -3.89
CA THR A 30 -20.15 6.84 -4.33
C THR A 30 -19.99 8.26 -4.87
N ALA A 31 -21.04 8.83 -5.46
CA ALA A 31 -21.03 10.22 -5.89
C ALA A 31 -21.10 11.21 -4.71
N ALA A 32 -21.77 10.81 -3.61
CA ALA A 32 -21.94 11.65 -2.42
C ALA A 32 -20.74 11.58 -1.46
N ALA A 33 -20.03 10.46 -1.42
CA ALA A 33 -18.92 10.20 -0.48
C ALA A 33 -17.53 10.57 -1.02
N GLY A 34 -17.45 11.23 -2.17
CA GLY A 34 -16.21 11.44 -2.90
C GLY A 34 -15.81 10.21 -3.73
N ALA A 35 -14.92 10.41 -4.68
CA ALA A 35 -14.52 9.33 -5.56
C ALA A 35 -13.48 8.43 -4.86
N HIS A 36 -13.77 7.14 -4.83
CA HIS A 36 -12.79 6.15 -4.40
C HIS A 36 -11.91 5.71 -5.57
N PHE A 37 -10.60 5.68 -5.37
CA PHE A 37 -9.65 5.26 -6.41
C PHE A 37 -9.68 3.75 -6.70
N GLY A 38 -10.63 3.00 -6.13
CA GLY A 38 -10.82 1.61 -6.52
C GLY A 38 -11.74 0.79 -5.59
N TYR A 39 -12.00 -0.43 -6.03
CA TYR A 39 -12.87 -1.39 -5.36
C TYR A 39 -12.27 -2.79 -5.36
N GLY A 40 -12.76 -3.65 -4.46
CA GLY A 40 -12.56 -5.10 -4.49
C GLY A 40 -13.92 -5.77 -4.30
N LEU A 41 -14.32 -6.59 -5.24
CA LEU A 41 -15.63 -7.25 -5.24
C LEU A 41 -15.51 -8.73 -5.66
N PRO A 42 -16.36 -9.61 -5.17
CA PRO A 42 -17.40 -9.42 -4.14
C PRO A 42 -16.81 -9.37 -2.73
N ASN A 43 -17.61 -8.83 -1.78
CA ASN A 43 -17.28 -8.86 -0.35
C ASN A 43 -17.91 -10.05 0.40
N ASP A 44 -18.83 -10.78 -0.24
CA ASP A 44 -19.45 -11.99 0.34
C ASP A 44 -18.48 -13.18 0.25
N PRO A 45 -18.06 -13.78 1.39
CA PRO A 45 -17.11 -14.89 1.40
C PRO A 45 -17.58 -16.11 0.60
N ARG A 46 -18.90 -16.35 0.49
CA ARG A 46 -19.46 -17.48 -0.26
C ARG A 46 -19.25 -17.28 -1.75
N VAL A 47 -19.50 -16.06 -2.24
CA VAL A 47 -19.28 -15.71 -3.66
C VAL A 47 -17.78 -15.66 -3.96
N LEU A 48 -16.98 -15.11 -3.04
CA LEU A 48 -15.52 -15.07 -3.16
C LEU A 48 -14.93 -16.48 -3.34
N ASN A 49 -15.38 -17.44 -2.53
CA ASN A 49 -14.93 -18.82 -2.60
C ASN A 49 -15.39 -19.55 -3.87
N ALA A 50 -16.58 -19.23 -4.40
CA ALA A 50 -17.16 -19.88 -5.57
C ALA A 50 -16.66 -19.27 -6.90
N ALA A 51 -16.49 -17.95 -6.98
CA ALA A 51 -16.26 -17.21 -8.22
C ALA A 51 -14.96 -16.37 -8.21
N GLY A 52 -14.24 -16.32 -7.08
CA GLY A 52 -13.08 -15.45 -6.89
C GLY A 52 -13.45 -13.99 -6.70
N SER A 53 -12.45 -13.12 -6.74
CA SER A 53 -12.62 -11.67 -6.64
C SER A 53 -12.02 -10.94 -7.83
N ARG A 54 -12.44 -9.71 -8.01
CA ARG A 54 -11.82 -8.76 -8.94
C ARG A 54 -11.56 -7.46 -8.21
N THR A 55 -10.41 -6.87 -8.49
CA THR A 55 -10.04 -5.58 -7.92
C THR A 55 -9.91 -4.58 -9.07
N GLY A 56 -10.56 -3.43 -8.93
CA GLY A 56 -10.46 -2.33 -9.86
C GLY A 56 -9.74 -1.14 -9.24
N THR A 57 -8.87 -0.49 -10.01
CA THR A 57 -8.26 0.79 -9.66
C THR A 57 -8.68 1.83 -10.69
N HIS A 58 -9.16 2.96 -10.22
CA HIS A 58 -9.61 4.07 -11.05
C HIS A 58 -8.42 5.00 -11.31
N ARG A 59 -7.83 4.91 -12.50
CA ARG A 59 -6.58 5.61 -12.85
C ARG A 59 -6.74 7.12 -12.82
N ASN A 60 -7.81 7.65 -13.40
CA ASN A 60 -8.08 9.08 -13.42
C ASN A 60 -8.34 9.66 -12.02
N ILE A 61 -8.98 8.91 -11.12
CA ILE A 61 -9.15 9.31 -9.73
C ILE A 61 -7.82 9.25 -8.97
N ALA A 62 -7.06 8.17 -9.14
CA ALA A 62 -5.73 8.04 -8.53
C ALA A 62 -4.77 9.17 -8.97
N LYS A 63 -4.95 9.68 -10.22
CA LYS A 63 -4.18 10.83 -10.70
C LYS A 63 -4.53 12.11 -9.95
N VAL A 64 -5.81 12.35 -9.68
CA VAL A 64 -6.24 13.48 -8.85
C VAL A 64 -5.69 13.37 -7.43
N ASP A 65 -5.71 12.18 -6.84
CA ASP A 65 -5.10 11.94 -5.52
C ASP A 65 -3.59 12.20 -5.54
N TYR A 66 -2.90 11.79 -6.62
CA TYR A 66 -1.48 12.08 -6.80
C TYR A 66 -1.22 13.59 -6.82
N GLU A 67 -1.94 14.34 -7.63
CA GLU A 67 -1.77 15.79 -7.78
C GLU A 67 -2.14 16.55 -6.51
N THR A 68 -3.16 16.09 -5.78
CA THR A 68 -3.68 16.76 -4.58
C THR A 68 -2.87 16.43 -3.33
N TYR A 69 -2.44 15.20 -3.18
CA TYR A 69 -1.86 14.71 -1.93
C TYR A 69 -0.41 14.28 -2.06
N TYR A 70 -0.07 13.43 -3.04
CA TYR A 70 1.23 12.76 -3.04
C TYR A 70 2.35 13.63 -3.62
N ALA A 71 2.11 14.36 -4.70
CA ALA A 71 3.10 15.26 -5.28
C ALA A 71 3.48 16.40 -4.32
N PRO A 72 2.56 17.08 -3.62
CA PRO A 72 2.91 18.05 -2.59
C PRO A 72 3.71 17.47 -1.42
N ILE A 73 3.42 16.23 -1.01
CA ILE A 73 4.21 15.54 0.01
C ILE A 73 5.62 15.28 -0.52
N ALA A 74 5.76 14.76 -1.75
CA ALA A 74 7.05 14.54 -2.37
C ALA A 74 7.91 15.83 -2.42
N ASP A 75 7.30 16.95 -2.81
CA ASP A 75 7.94 18.26 -2.83
C ASP A 75 8.42 18.70 -1.45
N ALA A 76 7.67 18.42 -0.42
CA ALA A 76 7.99 18.79 0.95
C ALA A 76 9.09 17.92 1.57
N VAL A 77 9.12 16.62 1.29
CA VAL A 77 9.90 15.68 2.09
C VAL A 77 10.99 14.94 1.35
N LEU A 78 10.96 14.85 0.00
CA LEU A 78 12.00 14.14 -0.74
C LEU A 78 13.14 15.07 -1.18
N PRO A 79 14.38 14.55 -1.22
CA PRO A 79 15.48 15.25 -1.89
C PRO A 79 15.18 15.47 -3.37
N ASN A 80 15.69 16.55 -3.96
CA ASN A 80 15.44 16.89 -5.36
C ASN A 80 15.76 15.75 -6.34
N SER A 81 16.84 15.00 -6.09
CA SER A 81 17.26 13.88 -6.93
C SER A 81 16.23 12.74 -7.01
N VAL A 82 15.41 12.56 -5.99
CA VAL A 82 14.36 11.54 -5.97
C VAL A 82 13.01 12.16 -6.40
N ARG A 83 12.73 13.38 -5.93
CA ARG A 83 11.50 14.08 -6.25
C ARG A 83 11.28 14.24 -7.76
N THR A 84 12.34 14.60 -8.51
CA THR A 84 12.25 14.81 -9.97
C THR A 84 12.07 13.52 -10.77
N THR A 85 12.40 12.37 -10.19
CA THR A 85 12.21 11.07 -10.84
C THR A 85 10.87 10.43 -10.50
N LEU A 86 10.26 10.75 -9.34
CA LEU A 86 8.98 10.19 -8.93
C LEU A 86 7.85 10.74 -9.82
N GLN A 87 7.15 9.84 -10.50
CA GLN A 87 6.04 10.14 -11.38
C GLN A 87 4.72 9.55 -10.85
N PHE A 88 3.61 9.95 -11.46
CA PHE A 88 2.30 9.37 -11.16
C PHE A 88 2.27 7.85 -11.34
N ASP A 89 2.88 7.35 -12.40
CA ASP A 89 2.87 5.93 -12.71
C ASP A 89 3.61 5.10 -11.64
N ASP A 90 4.68 5.62 -11.02
CA ASP A 90 5.37 4.95 -9.89
C ASP A 90 4.43 4.79 -8.67
N VAL A 91 3.63 5.82 -8.40
CA VAL A 91 2.65 5.79 -7.29
C VAL A 91 1.47 4.87 -7.63
N LEU A 92 1.03 4.87 -8.88
CA LEU A 92 -0.01 3.96 -9.37
C LEU A 92 0.45 2.51 -9.26
N ASP A 93 1.68 2.21 -9.65
CA ASP A 93 2.28 0.87 -9.58
C ASP A 93 2.32 0.37 -8.13
N GLU A 94 2.74 1.18 -7.17
CA GLU A 94 2.70 0.79 -5.75
C GLU A 94 1.27 0.48 -5.29
N ILE A 95 0.28 1.28 -5.68
CA ILE A 95 -1.13 1.02 -5.38
C ILE A 95 -1.59 -0.31 -5.99
N LEU A 96 -1.21 -0.60 -7.23
CA LEU A 96 -1.57 -1.84 -7.92
C LEU A 96 -0.89 -3.06 -7.29
N MET A 97 0.38 -2.95 -6.93
CA MET A 97 1.13 -4.01 -6.26
C MET A 97 0.54 -4.37 -4.90
N VAL A 98 0.19 -3.37 -4.07
CA VAL A 98 -0.53 -3.63 -2.79
C VAL A 98 -1.82 -4.40 -3.03
N ARG A 99 -2.59 -4.06 -4.07
CA ARG A 99 -3.83 -4.75 -4.42
C ARG A 99 -3.59 -6.19 -4.91
N LEU A 100 -2.55 -6.39 -5.73
CA LEU A 100 -2.16 -7.70 -6.21
C LEU A 100 -1.81 -8.63 -5.04
N PHE A 101 -1.01 -8.14 -4.09
CA PHE A 101 -0.56 -8.92 -2.95
C PHE A 101 -1.58 -9.02 -1.80
N ASP A 102 -2.66 -8.22 -1.81
CA ASP A 102 -3.68 -8.28 -0.75
C ASP A 102 -4.41 -9.63 -0.69
N SER A 103 -4.58 -10.29 -1.83
CA SER A 103 -5.19 -11.64 -1.91
C SER A 103 -4.21 -12.77 -1.60
N LEU A 104 -2.90 -12.50 -1.61
CA LEU A 104 -1.87 -13.52 -1.42
C LEU A 104 -1.51 -13.66 0.06
N GLY A 105 -1.25 -14.88 0.47
CA GLY A 105 -0.80 -15.21 1.82
C GLY A 105 -1.51 -16.40 2.44
N PRO A 106 -1.03 -16.86 3.59
CA PRO A 106 -1.62 -17.99 4.28
C PRO A 106 -3.04 -17.66 4.75
N GLN A 107 -3.95 -18.63 4.65
CA GLN A 107 -5.35 -18.49 5.08
C GLN A 107 -5.63 -19.33 6.34
N ILE A 108 -4.90 -20.42 6.52
CA ILE A 108 -5.06 -21.37 7.62
C ILE A 108 -3.79 -21.42 8.45
N VAL A 109 -3.95 -21.47 9.77
CA VAL A 109 -2.84 -21.62 10.72
C VAL A 109 -2.13 -22.94 10.46
N THR A 110 -0.81 -22.90 10.37
CA THR A 110 0.03 -24.04 10.03
C THR A 110 -0.20 -25.21 10.98
N GLY A 111 -0.46 -26.40 10.40
CA GLY A 111 -0.70 -27.63 11.16
C GLY A 111 -2.10 -27.74 11.79
N THR A 112 -3.01 -26.83 11.46
CA THR A 112 -4.37 -26.83 12.01
C THR A 112 -5.44 -26.67 10.92
N GLN A 113 -6.72 -26.64 11.31
CA GLN A 113 -7.85 -26.23 10.46
C GLN A 113 -8.34 -24.81 10.80
N MET A 114 -7.71 -24.13 11.75
CA MET A 114 -8.11 -22.79 12.19
C MET A 114 -7.77 -21.76 11.13
N ARG A 115 -8.72 -20.88 10.81
CA ARG A 115 -8.43 -19.73 9.93
C ARG A 115 -7.55 -18.71 10.66
N ILE A 116 -6.64 -18.11 9.94
CA ILE A 116 -5.77 -17.04 10.49
C ILE A 116 -6.62 -15.88 11.02
N ALA A 117 -7.74 -15.58 10.36
CA ALA A 117 -8.66 -14.54 10.83
C ALA A 117 -9.24 -14.84 12.23
N ASP A 118 -9.50 -16.10 12.53
CA ASP A 118 -10.01 -16.50 13.84
C ASP A 118 -8.89 -16.48 14.89
N ALA A 119 -7.65 -16.79 14.52
CA ALA A 119 -6.49 -16.71 15.40
C ALA A 119 -6.10 -15.27 15.75
N LEU A 120 -6.09 -14.38 14.75
CA LEU A 120 -5.67 -12.98 14.90
C LEU A 120 -6.80 -12.03 15.33
N GLN A 121 -8.05 -12.46 15.27
CA GLN A 121 -9.21 -11.73 15.77
C GLN A 121 -9.24 -10.25 15.33
N ALA A 122 -9.33 -9.31 16.25
CA ALA A 122 -9.37 -7.88 15.98
C ALA A 122 -8.11 -7.34 15.26
N ARG A 123 -6.97 -8.04 15.35
CA ARG A 123 -5.72 -7.65 14.69
C ARG A 123 -5.66 -8.08 13.21
N MET A 124 -6.55 -8.95 12.76
CA MET A 124 -6.52 -9.46 11.39
C MET A 124 -6.53 -8.36 10.33
N SER A 125 -7.30 -7.30 10.55
CA SER A 125 -7.42 -6.22 9.56
C SER A 125 -6.11 -5.46 9.37
N VAL A 126 -5.43 -5.09 10.45
CA VAL A 126 -4.13 -4.40 10.37
C VAL A 126 -3.03 -5.35 9.90
N ALA A 127 -3.04 -6.60 10.39
CA ALA A 127 -2.06 -7.61 9.97
C ALA A 127 -2.14 -7.89 8.46
N ARG A 128 -3.35 -7.98 7.89
CA ARG A 128 -3.55 -8.11 6.46
C ARG A 128 -2.96 -6.93 5.68
N GLN A 129 -3.16 -5.69 6.14
CA GLN A 129 -2.60 -4.51 5.47
C GLN A 129 -1.07 -4.47 5.55
N ILE A 130 -0.47 -4.77 6.71
CA ILE A 130 0.98 -4.87 6.86
C ILE A 130 1.55 -5.91 5.90
N ARG A 131 0.97 -7.11 5.88
CA ARG A 131 1.38 -8.18 4.97
C ARG A 131 1.33 -7.72 3.51
N SER A 132 0.20 -7.12 3.08
CA SER A 132 0.02 -6.71 1.69
C SER A 132 1.05 -5.66 1.26
N MET A 133 1.33 -4.68 2.11
CA MET A 133 2.31 -3.63 1.83
C MET A 133 3.75 -4.14 1.88
N LEU A 134 4.10 -5.01 2.83
CA LEU A 134 5.43 -5.64 2.86
C LEU A 134 5.65 -6.52 1.63
N LEU A 135 4.64 -7.29 1.24
CA LEU A 135 4.73 -8.15 0.06
C LEU A 135 4.73 -7.34 -1.25
N SER A 136 4.09 -6.16 -1.32
CA SER A 136 4.18 -5.31 -2.51
C SER A 136 5.61 -4.80 -2.70
N LEU A 137 6.22 -4.25 -1.67
CA LEU A 137 7.61 -3.76 -1.72
C LEU A 137 8.60 -4.89 -2.04
N TRP A 138 8.50 -6.03 -1.35
CA TRP A 138 9.30 -7.22 -1.66
C TRP A 138 9.05 -7.72 -3.09
N GLY A 139 7.80 -7.72 -3.54
CA GLY A 139 7.39 -8.19 -4.86
C GLY A 139 7.94 -7.33 -6.00
N HIS A 140 8.01 -6.02 -5.83
CA HIS A 140 8.68 -5.13 -6.78
C HIS A 140 10.12 -5.57 -7.01
N HIS A 141 10.90 -5.69 -5.93
CA HIS A 141 12.28 -6.13 -6.00
C HIS A 141 12.41 -7.52 -6.66
N TYR A 142 11.60 -8.49 -6.21
CA TYR A 142 11.58 -9.85 -6.77
C TYR A 142 11.28 -9.87 -8.28
N LEU A 143 10.31 -9.10 -8.74
CA LEU A 143 9.89 -9.07 -10.15
C LEU A 143 10.96 -8.40 -11.03
N VAL A 144 11.65 -7.39 -10.51
CA VAL A 144 12.79 -6.74 -11.21
C VAL A 144 13.97 -7.68 -11.33
N GLU A 145 14.37 -8.36 -10.24
CA GLU A 145 15.47 -9.33 -10.27
C GLU A 145 15.23 -10.49 -11.27
N HIS A 146 13.95 -10.84 -11.49
CA HIS A 146 13.58 -11.93 -12.40
C HIS A 146 13.21 -11.44 -13.81
N GLY A 147 13.40 -10.15 -14.11
CA GLY A 147 13.16 -9.57 -15.44
C GLY A 147 11.68 -9.46 -15.84
N TYR A 148 10.76 -9.49 -14.88
CA TYR A 148 9.33 -9.29 -15.14
C TYR A 148 8.91 -7.82 -15.10
N LEU A 149 9.68 -6.96 -14.44
CA LEU A 149 9.51 -5.51 -14.38
C LEU A 149 10.83 -4.82 -14.67
N GLU A 150 10.74 -3.68 -15.33
CA GLU A 150 11.85 -2.73 -15.49
C GLU A 150 11.60 -1.55 -14.55
N LEU A 151 12.51 -1.30 -13.60
CA LEU A 151 12.49 -0.12 -12.75
C LEU A 151 13.76 0.68 -13.00
N PRO A 152 13.64 1.92 -13.48
CA PRO A 152 14.79 2.77 -13.75
C PRO A 152 15.58 3.13 -12.50
N ASP A 153 14.92 3.21 -11.33
CA ASP A 153 15.55 3.50 -10.03
C ASP A 153 14.75 2.85 -8.89
N ALA A 154 15.36 1.93 -8.16
CA ALA A 154 14.75 1.28 -6.99
C ALA A 154 14.27 2.28 -5.91
N ARG A 155 14.86 3.51 -5.88
CA ARG A 155 14.43 4.56 -4.95
C ARG A 155 13.01 5.05 -5.24
N THR A 156 12.52 4.98 -6.49
CA THR A 156 11.17 5.45 -6.82
C THR A 156 10.09 4.60 -6.19
N THR A 157 10.28 3.27 -6.10
CA THR A 157 9.35 2.37 -5.39
C THR A 157 9.19 2.78 -3.92
N TYR A 158 10.31 3.00 -3.23
CA TYR A 158 10.26 3.43 -1.83
C TYR A 158 9.76 4.86 -1.65
N ALA A 159 10.04 5.75 -2.61
CA ALA A 159 9.51 7.11 -2.61
C ALA A 159 7.99 7.12 -2.80
N ALA A 160 7.46 6.29 -3.71
CA ALA A 160 6.02 6.11 -3.91
C ALA A 160 5.34 5.58 -2.63
N PHE A 161 5.91 4.51 -2.03
CA PHE A 161 5.44 4.02 -0.74
C PHE A 161 5.47 5.11 0.34
N LEU A 162 6.57 5.87 0.45
CA LEU A 162 6.78 6.89 1.48
C LEU A 162 5.71 7.99 1.41
N VAL A 163 5.44 8.54 0.24
CA VAL A 163 4.43 9.62 0.09
C VAL A 163 3.03 9.13 0.39
N ILE A 164 2.69 7.89 -0.01
CA ILE A 164 1.42 7.25 0.33
C ILE A 164 1.31 7.01 1.84
N ALA A 165 2.38 6.49 2.46
CA ALA A 165 2.40 6.18 3.88
C ALA A 165 2.28 7.44 4.75
N LEU A 166 2.98 8.50 4.39
CA LEU A 166 2.90 9.79 5.09
C LEU A 166 1.51 10.42 4.96
N ASN A 167 0.90 10.37 3.76
CA ASN A 167 -0.47 10.84 3.59
C ASN A 167 -1.46 10.09 4.49
N ARG A 168 -1.32 8.76 4.59
CA ARG A 168 -2.17 7.95 5.46
C ARG A 168 -1.94 8.24 6.95
N ALA A 169 -0.68 8.46 7.36
CA ALA A 169 -0.33 8.79 8.74
C ALA A 169 -0.80 10.19 9.14
N ARG A 170 -0.92 11.13 8.19
CA ARG A 170 -1.40 12.51 8.41
C ARG A 170 -2.81 12.54 9.05
N GLY A 171 -3.70 11.62 8.65
CA GLY A 171 -5.05 11.48 9.23
C GLY A 171 -5.09 10.78 10.59
N GLY A 172 -3.92 10.43 11.19
CA GLY A 172 -3.82 9.69 12.44
C GLY A 172 -3.84 8.16 12.25
N LEU A 173 -3.71 7.43 13.36
CA LEU A 173 -3.59 5.97 13.36
C LEU A 173 -4.93 5.24 13.56
N ASN A 174 -6.04 5.83 13.13
CA ASN A 174 -7.40 5.34 13.41
C ASN A 174 -7.83 4.17 12.50
N GLY A 175 -7.08 3.87 11.44
CA GLY A 175 -7.45 2.85 10.47
C GLY A 175 -6.33 1.82 10.22
N PRO A 176 -6.69 0.61 9.76
CA PRO A 176 -5.70 -0.45 9.49
C PRO A 176 -4.63 -0.05 8.49
N ARG A 177 -4.97 0.79 7.50
CA ARG A 177 -4.02 1.24 6.47
C ARG A 177 -3.00 2.24 7.02
N SER A 178 -3.44 3.21 7.84
CA SER A 178 -2.51 4.16 8.48
C SER A 178 -1.60 3.46 9.48
N GLN A 179 -2.14 2.53 10.26
CA GLN A 179 -1.35 1.71 11.18
C GLN A 179 -0.30 0.88 10.43
N ALA A 180 -0.67 0.20 9.35
CA ALA A 180 0.25 -0.59 8.54
C ALA A 180 1.34 0.27 7.88
N SER A 181 0.96 1.43 7.36
CA SER A 181 1.92 2.38 6.75
C SER A 181 2.94 2.84 7.78
N THR A 182 2.49 3.23 8.97
CA THR A 182 3.37 3.69 10.04
C THR A 182 4.25 2.57 10.58
N TYR A 183 3.73 1.34 10.69
CA TYR A 183 4.50 0.15 11.03
C TYR A 183 5.70 -0.01 10.11
N ILE A 184 5.50 0.04 8.79
CA ILE A 184 6.59 -0.15 7.82
C ILE A 184 7.54 1.05 7.81
N LEU A 185 7.03 2.28 7.91
CA LEU A 185 7.87 3.48 8.03
C LEU A 185 8.83 3.37 9.22
N ASN A 186 8.33 3.01 10.39
CA ASN A 186 9.16 2.89 11.58
C ASN A 186 10.15 1.74 11.49
N HIS A 187 9.79 0.63 10.84
CA HIS A 187 10.74 -0.45 10.54
C HIS A 187 11.91 0.03 9.68
N LEU A 188 11.62 0.75 8.60
CA LEU A 188 12.64 1.27 7.69
C LEU A 188 13.49 2.38 8.34
N ILE A 189 12.91 3.17 9.23
CA ILE A 189 13.62 4.18 10.02
C ILE A 189 14.57 3.50 11.02
N ASP A 190 14.08 2.52 11.79
CA ASP A 190 14.88 1.77 12.76
C ASP A 190 16.06 1.05 12.09
N ALA A 191 15.84 0.49 10.92
CA ALA A 191 16.90 -0.12 10.11
C ALA A 191 17.88 0.90 9.50
N GLY A 192 17.56 2.21 9.61
CA GLY A 192 18.34 3.28 8.98
C GLY A 192 18.28 3.27 7.45
N ALA A 193 17.28 2.62 6.87
CA ALA A 193 17.00 2.66 5.44
C ALA A 193 16.33 3.99 5.03
N ILE A 194 15.56 4.58 5.94
CA ILE A 194 15.03 5.94 5.81
C ILE A 194 15.67 6.81 6.90
N ARG A 195 16.20 7.98 6.51
CA ARG A 195 16.84 8.93 7.40
C ARG A 195 16.43 10.35 7.05
N ALA A 196 16.23 11.17 8.07
CA ALA A 196 16.10 12.61 7.88
C ALA A 196 17.50 13.23 7.73
N ASP A 197 17.68 14.10 6.73
CA ASP A 197 18.85 14.93 6.58
C ASP A 197 18.78 16.20 7.47
N ALA A 198 19.77 17.06 7.39
CA ALA A 198 19.83 18.29 8.18
C ALA A 198 18.66 19.26 7.88
N ASP A 199 18.11 19.21 6.68
CA ASP A 199 16.96 20.01 6.26
C ASP A 199 15.62 19.31 6.58
N GLY A 200 15.65 18.13 7.20
CA GLY A 200 14.48 17.33 7.55
C GLY A 200 13.82 16.66 6.33
N ARG A 201 14.55 16.54 5.20
CA ARG A 201 14.12 15.72 4.07
C ARG A 201 14.50 14.27 4.28
N LEU A 202 13.70 13.35 3.71
CA LEU A 202 13.87 11.91 3.92
C LEU A 202 14.70 11.32 2.78
N SER A 203 15.91 10.91 3.09
CA SER A 203 16.74 10.10 2.20
C SER A 203 16.41 8.62 2.34
N ILE A 204 16.54 7.88 1.23
CA ILE A 204 16.24 6.45 1.13
C ILE A 204 17.49 5.72 0.66
N ASP A 205 17.90 4.70 1.41
CA ASP A 205 18.91 3.71 1.02
C ASP A 205 18.15 2.47 0.50
N PRO A 206 18.06 2.25 -0.82
CA PRO A 206 17.23 1.19 -1.39
C PRO A 206 17.77 -0.19 -1.05
N VAL A 207 19.08 -0.38 -0.99
CA VAL A 207 19.71 -1.69 -0.68
C VAL A 207 19.36 -2.11 0.75
N ARG A 208 19.44 -1.17 1.67
CA ARG A 208 19.08 -1.41 3.06
C ARG A 208 17.57 -1.60 3.24
N ALA A 209 16.77 -0.85 2.48
CA ALA A 209 15.31 -0.99 2.48
C ALA A 209 14.88 -2.36 1.96
N ASP A 210 15.45 -2.84 0.85
CA ASP A 210 15.16 -4.18 0.28
C ASP A 210 15.51 -5.29 1.27
N SER A 211 16.67 -5.20 1.93
CA SER A 211 17.08 -6.16 2.95
C SER A 211 16.11 -6.20 4.13
N GLU A 212 15.71 -5.01 4.63
CA GLU A 212 14.80 -4.92 5.77
C GLU A 212 13.36 -5.34 5.41
N VAL A 213 12.86 -4.95 4.25
CA VAL A 213 11.55 -5.38 3.75
C VAL A 213 11.49 -6.89 3.60
N THR A 214 12.55 -7.51 3.04
CA THR A 214 12.65 -8.97 2.90
C THR A 214 12.58 -9.65 4.27
N ARG A 215 13.35 -9.15 5.24
CA ARG A 215 13.37 -9.67 6.60
C ARG A 215 12.02 -9.52 7.28
N ALA A 216 11.45 -8.30 7.26
CA ALA A 216 10.18 -7.98 7.92
C ALA A 216 9.00 -8.74 7.29
N ALA A 217 8.98 -8.86 5.95
CA ALA A 217 7.94 -9.63 5.26
C ALA A 217 8.01 -11.12 5.61
N GLY A 218 9.21 -11.71 5.64
CA GLY A 218 9.42 -13.11 6.04
C GLY A 218 8.97 -13.37 7.46
N GLU A 219 9.39 -12.54 8.40
CA GLU A 219 9.00 -12.61 9.81
C GLU A 219 7.48 -12.48 9.96
N PHE A 220 6.88 -11.42 9.42
CA PHE A 220 5.47 -11.11 9.61
C PHE A 220 4.56 -12.18 9.00
N VAL A 221 4.85 -12.65 7.78
CA VAL A 221 4.10 -13.73 7.14
C VAL A 221 4.22 -15.04 7.92
N THR A 222 5.39 -15.33 8.50
CA THR A 222 5.59 -16.51 9.35
C THR A 222 4.75 -16.44 10.62
N LEU A 223 4.72 -15.29 11.30
CA LEU A 223 3.88 -15.09 12.49
C LEU A 223 2.40 -15.24 12.16
N MET A 224 1.95 -14.66 11.04
CA MET A 224 0.58 -14.87 10.57
C MET A 224 0.28 -16.34 10.28
N ALA A 225 1.18 -17.04 9.61
CA ALA A 225 1.01 -18.47 9.30
C ALA A 225 0.94 -19.36 10.55
N LYS A 226 1.57 -18.94 11.64
CA LYS A 226 1.50 -19.60 12.94
C LYS A 226 0.27 -19.19 13.77
N GLY A 227 -0.42 -18.12 13.39
CA GLY A 227 -1.50 -17.52 14.18
C GLY A 227 -0.98 -16.92 15.49
N ASP A 228 0.28 -16.46 15.51
CA ASP A 228 0.97 -15.95 16.71
C ASP A 228 0.54 -14.50 17.00
N LEU A 229 -0.62 -14.39 17.65
CA LEU A 229 -1.21 -13.10 18.03
C LEU A 229 -0.31 -12.33 19.00
N VAL A 230 0.35 -13.02 19.93
CA VAL A 230 1.18 -12.36 20.96
C VAL A 230 2.38 -11.65 20.33
N SER A 231 3.09 -12.33 19.44
CA SER A 231 4.23 -11.72 18.74
C SER A 231 3.79 -10.60 17.79
N ILE A 232 2.64 -10.76 17.12
CA ILE A 232 2.07 -9.71 16.28
C ILE A 232 1.70 -8.48 17.10
N ASP A 233 1.04 -8.63 18.26
CA ASP A 233 0.73 -7.52 19.15
C ASP A 233 1.99 -6.78 19.61
N ALA A 234 3.03 -7.51 20.01
CA ALA A 234 4.30 -6.90 20.40
C ALA A 234 4.95 -6.08 19.28
N LEU A 235 4.86 -6.56 18.03
CA LEU A 235 5.35 -5.80 16.86
C LEU A 235 4.50 -4.56 16.59
N LEU A 236 3.17 -4.68 16.72
CA LEU A 236 2.26 -3.53 16.57
C LEU A 236 2.51 -2.47 17.63
N ASP A 237 2.66 -2.86 18.90
CA ASP A 237 2.95 -1.93 20.00
C ASP A 237 4.28 -1.20 19.78
N ARG A 238 5.27 -1.88 19.22
CA ARG A 238 6.57 -1.29 18.92
C ARG A 238 6.54 -0.30 17.77
N TYR A 239 5.85 -0.61 16.66
CA TYR A 239 6.01 0.10 15.40
C TYR A 239 4.78 0.91 14.97
N VAL A 240 3.59 0.68 15.54
CA VAL A 240 2.39 1.47 15.23
C VAL A 240 2.30 2.68 16.18
N ASN A 241 3.19 3.65 15.94
CA ASN A 241 3.24 4.90 16.69
C ASN A 241 3.75 6.02 15.78
N ILE A 242 3.51 7.27 16.16
CA ILE A 242 4.09 8.42 15.50
C ILE A 242 5.47 8.69 16.10
N SER A 243 6.51 8.15 15.48
CA SER A 243 7.88 8.36 15.92
C SER A 243 8.32 9.82 15.73
N PRO A 244 9.38 10.29 16.44
CA PRO A 244 9.84 11.68 16.34
C PRO A 244 10.14 12.14 14.89
N ILE A 245 10.71 11.26 14.08
CA ILE A 245 10.99 11.57 12.65
C ILE A 245 9.67 11.71 11.89
N VAL A 246 8.73 10.79 12.07
CA VAL A 246 7.41 10.84 11.43
C VAL A 246 6.66 12.09 11.87
N ASP A 247 6.65 12.44 13.16
CA ASP A 247 6.00 13.64 13.70
C ASP A 247 6.57 14.93 13.07
N ALA A 248 7.90 15.05 13.00
CA ALA A 248 8.56 16.19 12.38
C ALA A 248 8.17 16.36 10.90
N VAL A 249 8.10 15.24 10.17
CA VAL A 249 7.69 15.23 8.77
C VAL A 249 6.20 15.56 8.62
N LEU A 250 5.32 15.01 9.46
CA LEU A 250 3.88 15.33 9.45
C LEU A 250 3.64 16.82 9.72
N LYS A 251 4.36 17.42 10.64
CA LYS A 251 4.31 18.89 10.88
C LYS A 251 4.75 19.69 9.65
N ARG A 252 5.74 19.20 8.91
CA ARG A 252 6.24 19.85 7.70
C ARG A 252 5.23 19.80 6.54
N ILE A 253 4.59 18.66 6.31
CA ILE A 253 3.59 18.52 5.26
C ILE A 253 2.25 19.18 5.60
N GLY A 254 2.03 19.53 6.88
CA GLY A 254 0.84 20.23 7.36
C GLY A 254 -0.43 19.39 7.32
N ALA A 255 -1.58 20.06 7.51
CA ALA A 255 -2.88 19.42 7.50
C ALA A 255 -3.24 18.85 6.12
N GLU A 256 -4.07 17.83 6.10
CA GLU A 256 -4.59 17.26 4.87
C GLU A 256 -5.43 18.30 4.12
N PRO A 257 -5.18 18.53 2.83
CA PRO A 257 -6.02 19.41 2.04
C PRO A 257 -7.44 18.83 1.95
N PRO A 258 -8.47 19.68 1.75
CA PRO A 258 -9.84 19.20 1.58
C PRO A 258 -9.91 18.22 0.41
N SER A 259 -10.77 17.22 0.55
CA SER A 259 -10.99 16.24 -0.52
C SER A 259 -11.43 16.94 -1.81
N PRO A 260 -10.85 16.58 -2.96
CA PRO A 260 -11.26 17.16 -4.23
C PRO A 260 -12.75 16.95 -4.46
N SER A 261 -13.44 17.99 -4.89
CA SER A 261 -14.81 17.86 -5.36
C SER A 261 -14.81 17.50 -6.83
N PHE A 262 -15.50 16.42 -7.18
CA PHE A 262 -15.63 15.98 -8.57
C PHE A 262 -16.87 16.61 -9.17
N VAL A 263 -16.69 17.36 -10.24
CA VAL A 263 -17.79 17.86 -11.05
C VAL A 263 -17.95 16.92 -12.24
N TYR A 264 -19.07 16.21 -12.25
CA TYR A 264 -19.40 15.31 -13.37
C TYR A 264 -20.01 16.13 -14.50
N ARG A 265 -19.44 16.03 -15.69
CA ARG A 265 -20.04 16.59 -16.89
C ARG A 265 -21.23 15.75 -17.31
N THR A 266 -22.33 16.39 -17.66
CA THR A 266 -23.47 15.74 -18.31
C THR A 266 -23.14 15.44 -19.78
N ALA A 267 -23.88 14.53 -20.41
CA ALA A 267 -23.58 14.08 -21.77
C ALA A 267 -23.54 15.22 -22.82
N ASP A 268 -24.32 16.27 -22.59
CA ASP A 268 -24.35 17.48 -23.40
C ASP A 268 -23.18 18.44 -23.16
N GLN A 269 -22.40 18.22 -22.08
CA GLN A 269 -21.20 18.97 -21.74
C GLN A 269 -19.92 18.24 -22.15
N LEU A 270 -20.04 17.02 -22.65
CA LEU A 270 -18.93 16.28 -23.25
C LEU A 270 -18.80 16.77 -24.69
N ASP A 271 -17.60 17.20 -25.05
CA ASP A 271 -17.33 17.48 -26.47
C ASP A 271 -17.67 16.23 -27.29
N PRO A 272 -18.39 16.39 -28.42
CA PRO A 272 -18.65 15.25 -29.28
C PRO A 272 -17.29 14.62 -29.64
N PRO A 273 -17.16 13.28 -29.66
CA PRO A 273 -15.93 12.64 -30.08
C PRO A 273 -15.55 13.24 -31.42
N ASP A 274 -14.32 13.81 -31.49
CA ASP A 274 -13.78 14.39 -32.71
C ASP A 274 -14.13 13.46 -33.86
N GLY A 275 -14.88 13.99 -34.83
CA GLY A 275 -15.57 13.22 -35.84
C GLY A 275 -14.61 12.27 -36.57
N ARG A 276 -14.72 10.98 -36.28
CA ARG A 276 -14.24 9.86 -37.09
C ARG A 276 -15.44 9.07 -37.58
#